data_c51db8f49c3deb0dd53bb70278b8fadd
#
_entry.id   c51db8f49c3deb0dd53bb70278b8fadd
#
_cell.length_a   1.000
_cell.length_b   1.000
_cell.length_c   1.000
_cell.angle_alpha   90.00
_cell.angle_beta   90.00
_cell.angle_gamma   90.00
#
_symmetry.space_group_name_H-M   'P 1'
#
loop_
_entity.id
_entity.type
_entity.pdbx_description
1 polymer ?
#
loop_
_entity_poly.entity_id
_entity_poly.type
_entity_poly.pdbx_seq_one_letter_code
_entity_poly.pdbx_strand_id
1 'polypeptide(L)'
;KLDRHKVDTRFMRKVPNGMGTWLAIFDNNGDVVASVSKRPDHTPVEYILDECGDEIFKDADSIAIEIDTDREIVKKTFAYAEKYNKKVYAMVSNMSIAVERRDFLKRTSCFVCNEQESGILFSEDYSQTEPEEMAKILADRVKSARIPRMIVTMGGQGAVYASQDGECGVYPAMKVDVVDTTGAGDAFFAGACAGLT
;
A
#
# COMPACT_ATOMS: atom_id res chain seq x y z
N LYS A 1 0.77 -14.69 18.01
CA LYS A 1 0.47 -14.98 16.59
C LYS A 1 1.68 -14.73 15.70
N LEU A 2 2.34 -13.57 15.81
CA LEU A 2 3.52 -13.19 15.03
C LEU A 2 4.70 -14.16 15.21
N ASP A 3 4.96 -14.63 16.44
CA ASP A 3 6.04 -15.57 16.75
C ASP A 3 5.96 -16.88 15.96
N ARG A 4 4.73 -17.36 15.67
CA ARG A 4 4.52 -18.56 14.84
C ARG A 4 5.03 -18.38 13.41
N HIS A 5 5.08 -17.15 12.94
CA HIS A 5 5.52 -16.78 11.59
C HIS A 5 6.96 -16.24 11.59
N LYS A 6 7.68 -16.38 12.70
CA LYS A 6 9.07 -15.92 12.87
C LYS A 6 9.25 -14.41 12.58
N VAL A 7 8.21 -13.62 12.84
CA VAL A 7 8.30 -12.17 12.70
C VAL A 7 9.13 -11.62 13.85
N ASP A 8 10.16 -10.84 13.54
CA ASP A 8 10.94 -10.13 14.55
C ASP A 8 10.10 -9.00 15.15
N THR A 9 9.84 -9.08 16.45
CA THR A 9 8.99 -8.14 17.18
C THR A 9 9.78 -7.24 18.13
N ARG A 10 11.12 -7.23 18.05
CA ARG A 10 12.00 -6.45 18.96
C ARG A 10 11.65 -4.97 18.98
N PHE A 11 11.25 -4.42 17.83
CA PHE A 11 10.90 -3.01 17.66
C PHE A 11 9.43 -2.70 17.86
N MET A 12 8.60 -3.68 18.23
CA MET A 12 7.20 -3.43 18.55
C MET A 12 7.05 -2.83 19.94
N ARG A 13 6.16 -1.86 20.08
CA ARG A 13 5.79 -1.26 21.37
C ARG A 13 4.30 -1.47 21.63
N LYS A 14 3.96 -1.81 22.85
CA LYS A 14 2.58 -1.86 23.34
C LYS A 14 2.31 -0.58 24.11
N VAL A 15 1.30 0.15 23.69
CA VAL A 15 0.87 1.38 24.35
C VAL A 15 -0.63 1.31 24.69
N PRO A 16 -1.10 1.97 25.77
CA PRO A 16 -2.50 1.85 26.23
C PRO A 16 -3.53 2.21 25.16
N ASN A 17 -3.24 3.19 24.30
CA ASN A 17 -4.13 3.68 23.23
C ASN A 17 -3.63 3.31 21.84
N GLY A 18 -2.79 2.29 21.71
CA GLY A 18 -2.11 1.93 20.47
C GLY A 18 -2.94 1.10 19.50
N MET A 19 -4.19 0.79 19.81
CA MET A 19 -5.05 0.01 18.90
C MET A 19 -6.02 0.92 18.15
N GLY A 20 -5.93 0.89 16.83
CA GLY A 20 -6.95 1.44 15.95
C GLY A 20 -8.22 0.60 16.01
N THR A 21 -9.34 1.20 15.67
CA THR A 21 -10.62 0.51 15.53
C THR A 21 -11.25 0.93 14.22
N TRP A 22 -11.66 -0.03 13.43
CA TRP A 22 -12.46 0.17 12.24
C TRP A 22 -13.78 -0.56 12.42
N LEU A 23 -14.87 0.18 12.27
CA LEU A 23 -16.24 -0.35 12.30
C LEU A 23 -16.83 -0.14 10.91
N ALA A 24 -17.26 -1.21 10.27
CA ALA A 24 -17.91 -1.15 8.98
C ALA A 24 -19.37 -1.58 9.07
N ILE A 25 -20.20 -0.93 8.26
CA ILE A 25 -21.59 -1.29 8.03
C ILE A 25 -21.66 -1.82 6.61
N PHE A 26 -22.15 -3.05 6.49
CA PHE A 26 -22.30 -3.74 5.20
C PHE A 26 -23.75 -3.72 4.76
N ASP A 27 -23.98 -3.68 3.47
CA ASP A 27 -25.29 -3.95 2.86
C ASP A 27 -25.55 -5.46 2.74
N ASN A 28 -26.70 -5.81 2.13
CA ASN A 28 -27.08 -7.20 1.94
C ASN A 28 -26.24 -7.95 0.90
N ASN A 29 -25.43 -7.23 0.12
CA ASN A 29 -24.51 -7.80 -0.87
C ASN A 29 -23.10 -8.03 -0.30
N GLY A 30 -22.85 -7.55 0.94
CA GLY A 30 -21.53 -7.62 1.58
C GLY A 30 -20.64 -6.43 1.28
N ASP A 31 -21.16 -5.36 0.68
CA ASP A 31 -20.41 -4.16 0.38
C ASP A 31 -20.43 -3.17 1.57
N VAL A 32 -19.31 -2.51 1.82
CA VAL A 32 -19.20 -1.50 2.88
C VAL A 32 -19.92 -0.22 2.44
N VAL A 33 -21.05 0.08 3.07
CA VAL A 33 -21.84 1.30 2.81
C VAL A 33 -21.46 2.48 3.71
N ALA A 34 -20.89 2.20 4.87
CA ALA A 34 -20.36 3.22 5.77
C ALA A 34 -19.30 2.64 6.69
N SER A 35 -18.37 3.46 7.14
CA SER A 35 -17.41 3.05 8.15
C SER A 35 -17.01 4.20 9.08
N VAL A 36 -16.57 3.83 10.29
CA VAL A 36 -16.00 4.75 11.28
C VAL A 36 -14.64 4.22 11.67
N SER A 37 -13.61 5.05 11.51
CA SER A 37 -12.24 4.70 11.87
C SER A 37 -11.75 5.56 13.03
N LYS A 38 -11.21 4.90 14.06
CA LYS A 38 -10.39 5.55 15.08
C LYS A 38 -8.94 5.15 14.82
N ARG A 39 -8.11 6.08 14.39
CA ARG A 39 -6.69 5.84 14.19
C ARG A 39 -5.96 5.68 15.53
N PRO A 40 -4.96 4.81 15.62
CA PRO A 40 -4.09 4.74 16.80
C PRO A 40 -3.18 5.96 16.87
N ASP A 41 -2.61 6.17 18.05
CA ASP A 41 -1.49 7.12 18.20
C ASP A 41 -0.22 6.48 17.62
N HIS A 42 0.32 7.08 16.57
CA HIS A 42 1.54 6.61 15.90
C HIS A 42 2.83 7.23 16.46
N THR A 43 2.75 8.16 17.41
CA THR A 43 3.93 8.79 18.06
C THR A 43 4.98 7.78 18.52
N PRO A 44 4.61 6.62 19.11
CA PRO A 44 5.59 5.60 19.48
C PRO A 44 6.39 5.03 18.30
N VAL A 45 5.81 4.97 17.10
CA VAL A 45 6.53 4.52 15.89
C VAL A 45 7.60 5.54 15.50
N GLU A 46 7.29 6.81 15.64
CA GLU A 46 8.24 7.90 15.39
C GLU A 46 9.47 7.81 16.30
N TYR A 47 9.26 7.58 17.60
CA TYR A 47 10.34 7.36 18.56
C TYR A 47 11.16 6.10 18.22
N ILE A 48 10.53 5.00 17.81
CA ILE A 48 11.25 3.80 17.39
C ILE A 48 12.17 4.10 16.21
N LEU A 49 11.70 4.87 15.24
CA LEU A 49 12.51 5.27 14.09
C LEU A 49 13.69 6.16 14.52
N ASP A 50 13.49 7.06 15.47
CA ASP A 50 14.57 7.91 15.98
C ASP A 50 15.63 7.12 16.76
N GLU A 51 15.21 6.14 17.57
CA GLU A 51 16.09 5.35 18.41
C GLU A 51 16.76 4.19 17.70
N CYS A 52 16.02 3.48 16.84
CA CYS A 52 16.41 2.19 16.27
C CYS A 52 16.40 2.17 14.74
N GLY A 53 16.11 3.30 14.06
CA GLY A 53 15.97 3.33 12.61
C GLY A 53 17.18 2.81 11.87
N ASP A 54 18.39 3.14 12.33
CA ASP A 54 19.63 2.64 11.71
C ASP A 54 19.75 1.10 11.78
N GLU A 55 19.41 0.49 12.92
CA GLU A 55 19.41 -0.96 13.06
C GLU A 55 18.35 -1.61 12.16
N ILE A 56 17.11 -1.09 12.20
CA ILE A 56 15.98 -1.63 11.44
C ILE A 56 16.28 -1.62 9.94
N PHE A 57 16.71 -0.48 9.41
CA PHE A 57 16.85 -0.29 7.96
C PHE A 57 18.13 -0.88 7.39
N LYS A 58 19.20 -0.98 8.17
CA LYS A 58 20.44 -1.61 7.74
C LYS A 58 20.25 -3.07 7.40
N ASP A 59 19.52 -3.81 8.22
CA ASP A 59 19.36 -5.26 8.11
C ASP A 59 18.16 -5.66 7.22
N ALA A 60 17.26 -4.72 6.86
CA ALA A 60 16.14 -5.01 5.98
C ALA A 60 16.58 -5.19 4.52
N ASP A 61 15.94 -6.11 3.77
CA ASP A 61 16.12 -6.24 2.33
C ASP A 61 15.28 -5.19 1.58
N SER A 62 14.07 -4.95 2.04
CA SER A 62 13.13 -3.96 1.51
C SER A 62 12.20 -3.44 2.60
N ILE A 63 11.49 -2.38 2.31
CA ILE A 63 10.57 -1.70 3.22
C ILE A 63 9.16 -1.77 2.65
N ALA A 64 8.22 -2.25 3.46
CA ALA A 64 6.79 -2.17 3.17
C ALA A 64 6.16 -1.10 4.06
N ILE A 65 5.42 -0.17 3.47
CA ILE A 65 4.80 0.96 4.20
C ILE A 65 3.39 1.26 3.71
N GLU A 66 2.51 1.59 4.63
CA GLU A 66 1.23 2.24 4.35
C GLU A 66 1.47 3.76 4.27
N ILE A 67 1.30 4.35 3.07
CA ILE A 67 1.73 5.73 2.79
C ILE A 67 0.85 6.79 3.45
N ASP A 68 -0.35 6.44 3.88
CA ASP A 68 -1.28 7.33 4.58
C ASP A 68 -1.12 7.33 6.11
N THR A 69 -0.07 6.69 6.64
CA THR A 69 0.37 6.88 8.03
C THR A 69 0.89 8.31 8.27
N ASP A 70 1.32 8.65 9.48
CA ASP A 70 1.75 10.01 9.80
C ASP A 70 2.91 10.50 8.93
N ARG A 71 2.83 11.77 8.47
CA ARG A 71 3.77 12.34 7.50
C ARG A 71 5.23 12.26 7.98
N GLU A 72 5.48 12.45 9.26
CA GLU A 72 6.84 12.40 9.81
C GLU A 72 7.38 10.97 9.80
N ILE A 73 6.55 9.95 10.05
CA ILE A 73 6.93 8.55 9.90
C ILE A 73 7.29 8.26 8.44
N VAL A 74 6.47 8.71 7.49
CA VAL A 74 6.75 8.54 6.05
C VAL A 74 8.08 9.19 5.69
N LYS A 75 8.32 10.45 6.10
CA LYS A 75 9.57 11.15 5.83
C LYS A 75 10.80 10.41 6.39
N LYS A 76 10.74 9.99 7.66
CA LYS A 76 11.83 9.25 8.31
C LYS A 76 12.09 7.93 7.60
N THR A 77 11.03 7.18 7.27
CA THR A 77 11.12 5.92 6.53
C THR A 77 11.85 6.10 5.19
N PHE A 78 11.46 7.10 4.39
CA PHE A 78 12.13 7.35 3.12
C PHE A 78 13.56 7.86 3.27
N ALA A 79 13.85 8.65 4.33
CA ALA A 79 15.22 9.09 4.62
C ALA A 79 16.14 7.90 4.97
N TYR A 80 15.68 6.98 5.81
CA TYR A 80 16.42 5.76 6.11
C TYR A 80 16.54 4.82 4.90
N ALA A 81 15.47 4.66 4.12
CA ALA A 81 15.52 3.86 2.90
C ALA A 81 16.57 4.39 1.91
N GLU A 82 16.67 5.70 1.72
CA GLU A 82 17.73 6.32 0.93
C GLU A 82 19.12 6.08 1.53
N LYS A 83 19.28 6.34 2.85
CA LYS A 83 20.55 6.14 3.55
C LYS A 83 21.14 4.73 3.36
N TYR A 84 20.26 3.73 3.38
CA TYR A 84 20.65 2.32 3.28
C TYR A 84 20.36 1.69 1.91
N ASN A 85 19.99 2.50 0.91
CA ASN A 85 19.67 2.07 -0.45
C ASN A 85 18.66 0.91 -0.51
N LYS A 86 17.55 1.07 0.23
CA LYS A 86 16.49 0.06 0.31
C LYS A 86 15.33 0.37 -0.61
N LYS A 87 14.77 -0.65 -1.23
CA LYS A 87 13.53 -0.53 -2.00
C LYS A 87 12.37 -0.24 -1.04
N VAL A 88 11.47 0.67 -1.45
CA VAL A 88 10.24 0.97 -0.70
C VAL A 88 9.05 0.54 -1.52
N TYR A 89 8.27 -0.37 -0.98
CA TYR A 89 6.96 -0.77 -1.50
C TYR A 89 5.89 -0.10 -0.67
N ALA A 90 4.94 0.56 -1.31
CA ALA A 90 3.91 1.31 -0.62
C ALA A 90 2.51 0.84 -1.03
N MET A 91 1.62 0.85 -0.07
CA MET A 91 0.18 0.72 -0.27
C MET A 91 -0.56 1.88 0.41
N VAL A 92 -1.86 1.92 0.26
CA VAL A 92 -2.73 2.93 0.84
C VAL A 92 -4.04 2.30 1.31
N SER A 93 -4.57 2.81 2.41
CA SER A 93 -5.94 2.53 2.87
C SER A 93 -6.84 3.76 2.77
N ASN A 94 -6.25 4.96 2.76
CA ASN A 94 -6.98 6.22 2.60
C ASN A 94 -6.32 7.10 1.54
N MET A 95 -6.78 6.96 0.29
CA MET A 95 -6.23 7.67 -0.85
C MET A 95 -6.34 9.20 -0.71
N SER A 96 -7.33 9.74 -0.03
CA SER A 96 -7.43 11.19 0.18
C SER A 96 -6.21 11.76 0.90
N ILE A 97 -5.61 10.99 1.81
CA ILE A 97 -4.36 11.38 2.48
C ILE A 97 -3.16 11.16 1.55
N ALA A 98 -3.13 10.06 0.79
CA ALA A 98 -2.02 9.75 -0.11
C ALA A 98 -1.88 10.76 -1.26
N VAL A 99 -2.97 11.34 -1.74
CA VAL A 99 -2.96 12.39 -2.76
C VAL A 99 -2.13 13.61 -2.35
N GLU A 100 -2.14 13.96 -1.07
CA GLU A 100 -1.31 15.03 -0.50
C GLU A 100 0.19 14.66 -0.41
N ARG A 101 0.53 13.40 -0.72
CA ARG A 101 1.87 12.80 -0.55
C ARG A 101 2.44 12.27 -1.85
N ARG A 102 2.03 12.82 -2.98
CA ARG A 102 2.50 12.42 -4.33
C ARG A 102 4.01 12.51 -4.50
N ASP A 103 4.68 13.36 -3.72
CA ASP A 103 6.13 13.46 -3.67
C ASP A 103 6.80 12.16 -3.18
N PHE A 104 6.19 11.45 -2.25
CA PHE A 104 6.69 10.16 -1.79
C PHE A 104 6.40 9.03 -2.77
N LEU A 105 5.26 9.05 -3.48
CA LEU A 105 4.94 8.04 -4.49
C LEU A 105 6.01 7.94 -5.58
N LYS A 106 6.62 9.06 -5.96
CA LYS A 106 7.73 9.11 -6.94
C LYS A 106 9.02 8.44 -6.44
N ARG A 107 9.12 8.19 -5.16
CA ARG A 107 10.30 7.60 -4.49
C ARG A 107 10.05 6.13 -4.10
N THR A 108 8.86 5.60 -4.35
CA THR A 108 8.58 4.18 -4.15
C THR A 108 9.19 3.34 -5.25
N SER A 109 9.57 2.11 -4.94
CA SER A 109 9.94 1.12 -5.95
C SER A 109 8.71 0.50 -6.61
N CYS A 110 7.61 0.39 -5.86
CA CYS A 110 6.30 0.02 -6.37
C CYS A 110 5.21 0.57 -5.43
N PHE A 111 4.15 1.09 -6.03
CA PHE A 111 2.94 1.52 -5.33
C PHE A 111 1.76 0.63 -5.71
N VAL A 112 1.04 0.15 -4.72
CA VAL A 112 -0.13 -0.74 -4.91
C VAL A 112 -1.37 -0.08 -4.37
N CYS A 113 -2.44 -0.07 -5.15
CA CYS A 113 -3.76 0.41 -4.74
C CYS A 113 -4.85 -0.36 -5.50
N ASN A 114 -6.10 -0.11 -5.17
CA ASN A 114 -7.23 -0.63 -5.94
C ASN A 114 -7.67 0.33 -7.05
N GLU A 115 -8.62 -0.11 -7.86
CA GLU A 115 -9.18 0.66 -8.97
C GLU A 115 -9.78 2.00 -8.52
N GLN A 116 -10.62 2.00 -7.49
CA GLN A 116 -11.23 3.21 -6.94
C GLN A 116 -10.18 4.19 -6.39
N GLU A 117 -9.18 3.69 -5.70
CA GLU A 117 -8.07 4.49 -5.17
C GLU A 117 -7.23 5.10 -6.29
N SER A 118 -6.99 4.33 -7.37
CA SER A 118 -6.29 4.87 -8.54
C SER A 118 -7.08 5.98 -9.22
N GLY A 119 -8.42 5.85 -9.28
CA GLY A 119 -9.31 6.89 -9.77
C GLY A 119 -9.19 8.18 -8.95
N ILE A 120 -9.20 8.09 -7.63
CA ILE A 120 -8.98 9.26 -6.75
C ILE A 120 -7.60 9.88 -6.98
N LEU A 121 -6.56 9.06 -7.11
CA LEU A 121 -5.18 9.55 -7.32
C LEU A 121 -5.05 10.36 -8.60
N PHE A 122 -5.69 9.93 -9.67
CA PHE A 122 -5.61 10.57 -10.99
C PHE A 122 -6.80 11.49 -11.32
N SER A 123 -7.79 11.59 -10.40
CA SER A 123 -9.02 12.38 -10.57
C SER A 123 -9.84 11.91 -11.77
N GLU A 124 -10.00 10.60 -11.91
CA GLU A 124 -10.74 9.93 -12.96
C GLU A 124 -11.62 8.81 -12.41
N ASP A 125 -12.57 8.34 -13.22
CA ASP A 125 -13.42 7.20 -12.90
C ASP A 125 -13.06 6.02 -13.82
N TYR A 126 -12.59 4.94 -13.22
CA TYR A 126 -12.19 3.71 -13.92
C TYR A 126 -13.19 2.56 -13.75
N SER A 127 -14.32 2.77 -13.06
CA SER A 127 -15.28 1.72 -12.67
C SER A 127 -15.88 0.91 -13.83
N GLN A 128 -15.74 1.38 -15.06
CA GLN A 128 -16.21 0.69 -16.27
C GLN A 128 -15.05 0.36 -17.22
N THR A 129 -13.81 0.43 -16.74
CA THR A 129 -12.63 0.23 -17.58
C THR A 129 -12.19 -1.23 -17.54
N GLU A 130 -12.08 -1.86 -18.71
CA GLU A 130 -11.59 -3.23 -18.81
C GLU A 130 -10.07 -3.31 -18.51
N PRO A 131 -9.57 -4.44 -17.98
CA PRO A 131 -8.17 -4.56 -17.53
C PRO A 131 -7.14 -4.21 -18.61
N GLU A 132 -7.35 -4.60 -19.85
CA GLU A 132 -6.42 -4.33 -20.96
C GLU A 132 -6.35 -2.84 -21.31
N GLU A 133 -7.46 -2.14 -21.19
CA GLU A 133 -7.52 -0.68 -21.35
C GLU A 133 -6.90 0.01 -20.15
N MET A 134 -7.24 -0.45 -18.93
CA MET A 134 -6.66 0.09 -17.68
C MET A 134 -5.14 -0.03 -17.67
N ALA A 135 -4.56 -1.12 -18.17
CA ALA A 135 -3.10 -1.28 -18.24
C ALA A 135 -2.45 -0.19 -19.12
N LYS A 136 -3.06 0.16 -20.25
CA LYS A 136 -2.58 1.23 -21.16
C LYS A 136 -2.71 2.61 -20.51
N ILE A 137 -3.86 2.89 -19.90
CA ILE A 137 -4.09 4.13 -19.18
C ILE A 137 -3.06 4.27 -18.05
N LEU A 138 -2.87 3.20 -17.25
CA LEU A 138 -1.92 3.20 -16.16
C LEU A 138 -0.49 3.47 -16.62
N ALA A 139 -0.06 2.94 -17.78
CA ALA A 139 1.26 3.21 -18.34
C ALA A 139 1.49 4.70 -18.61
N ASP A 140 0.50 5.40 -19.16
CA ASP A 140 0.57 6.83 -19.38
C ASP A 140 0.56 7.62 -18.05
N ARG A 141 -0.24 7.16 -17.07
CA ARG A 141 -0.34 7.81 -15.76
C ARG A 141 0.94 7.70 -14.94
N VAL A 142 1.55 6.52 -14.85
CA VAL A 142 2.79 6.32 -14.09
C VAL A 142 3.94 7.14 -14.69
N LYS A 143 4.02 7.22 -16.02
CA LYS A 143 5.01 8.03 -16.73
C LYS A 143 4.82 9.51 -16.43
N SER A 144 3.59 10.02 -16.57
CA SER A 144 3.26 11.44 -16.33
C SER A 144 3.47 11.83 -14.86
N ALA A 145 3.06 10.96 -13.93
CA ALA A 145 3.19 11.17 -12.50
C ALA A 145 4.61 10.89 -11.98
N ARG A 146 5.48 10.30 -12.80
CA ARG A 146 6.84 9.86 -12.42
C ARG A 146 6.83 8.85 -11.26
N ILE A 147 5.85 7.95 -11.25
CA ILE A 147 5.79 6.83 -10.30
C ILE A 147 6.55 5.67 -10.93
N PRO A 148 7.61 5.13 -10.30
CA PRO A 148 8.46 4.11 -10.93
C PRO A 148 7.71 2.86 -11.38
N ARG A 149 6.85 2.32 -10.52
CA ARG A 149 5.96 1.18 -10.82
C ARG A 149 4.67 1.30 -10.01
N MET A 150 3.57 0.90 -10.61
CA MET A 150 2.26 0.86 -9.95
C MET A 150 1.54 -0.43 -10.30
N ILE A 151 0.83 -0.98 -9.33
CA ILE A 151 -0.08 -2.12 -9.51
C ILE A 151 -1.46 -1.69 -9.02
N VAL A 152 -2.48 -1.93 -9.83
CA VAL A 152 -3.87 -1.65 -9.50
C VAL A 152 -4.64 -2.95 -9.46
N THR A 153 -5.20 -3.29 -8.30
CA THR A 153 -6.07 -4.46 -8.14
C THR A 153 -7.49 -4.13 -8.61
N MET A 154 -8.09 -5.06 -9.37
CA MET A 154 -9.41 -4.92 -10.00
C MET A 154 -10.36 -6.05 -9.54
N GLY A 155 -10.26 -6.46 -8.28
CA GLY A 155 -11.09 -7.51 -7.69
C GLY A 155 -11.06 -8.81 -8.48
N GLY A 156 -12.23 -9.31 -8.87
CA GLY A 156 -12.37 -10.56 -9.63
C GLY A 156 -11.82 -10.51 -11.07
N GLN A 157 -11.47 -9.34 -11.58
CA GLN A 157 -10.82 -9.17 -12.88
C GLN A 157 -9.29 -9.33 -12.82
N GLY A 158 -8.71 -9.34 -11.61
CA GLY A 158 -7.28 -9.53 -11.39
C GLY A 158 -6.55 -8.25 -11.01
N ALA A 159 -5.41 -8.00 -11.64
CA ALA A 159 -4.60 -6.81 -11.41
C ALA A 159 -3.94 -6.34 -12.70
N VAL A 160 -3.75 -5.04 -12.81
CA VAL A 160 -2.96 -4.43 -13.88
C VAL A 160 -1.71 -3.80 -13.31
N TYR A 161 -0.65 -3.78 -14.08
CA TYR A 161 0.60 -3.13 -13.67
C TYR A 161 1.17 -2.27 -14.78
N ALA A 162 1.88 -1.25 -14.39
CA ALA A 162 2.68 -0.46 -15.30
C ALA A 162 3.92 0.09 -14.61
N SER A 163 4.98 0.31 -15.38
CA SER A 163 6.23 0.92 -14.94
C SER A 163 6.63 2.09 -15.83
N GLN A 164 7.46 2.94 -15.30
CA GLN A 164 7.87 4.20 -15.95
C GLN A 164 8.70 3.97 -17.23
N ASP A 165 9.33 2.80 -17.36
CA ASP A 165 10.06 2.36 -18.56
C ASP A 165 9.16 1.86 -19.69
N GLY A 166 7.83 1.80 -19.45
CA GLY A 166 6.83 1.45 -20.45
C GLY A 166 6.34 0.00 -20.39
N GLU A 167 6.86 -0.82 -19.47
CA GLU A 167 6.31 -2.15 -19.23
C GLU A 167 4.91 -2.03 -18.63
N CYS A 168 3.93 -2.72 -19.18
CA CYS A 168 2.59 -2.80 -18.63
C CYS A 168 1.91 -4.13 -19.01
N GLY A 169 0.92 -4.53 -18.24
CA GLY A 169 0.18 -5.75 -18.51
C GLY A 169 -0.93 -6.04 -17.50
N VAL A 170 -1.59 -7.16 -17.75
CA VAL A 170 -2.71 -7.67 -16.95
C VAL A 170 -2.33 -9.02 -16.38
N TYR A 171 -2.67 -9.24 -15.13
CA TYR A 171 -2.61 -10.55 -14.48
C TYR A 171 -4.03 -10.95 -14.05
N PRO A 172 -4.63 -11.99 -14.64
CA PRO A 172 -6.01 -12.38 -14.35
C PRO A 172 -6.16 -12.91 -12.93
N ALA A 173 -7.34 -12.70 -12.32
CA ALA A 173 -7.64 -13.29 -11.02
C ALA A 173 -7.74 -14.81 -11.10
N MET A 174 -7.30 -15.48 -10.06
CA MET A 174 -7.59 -16.89 -9.86
C MET A 174 -9.06 -17.05 -9.48
N LYS A 175 -9.74 -18.02 -10.08
CA LYS A 175 -11.13 -18.35 -9.71
C LYS A 175 -11.15 -19.03 -8.34
N VAL A 176 -11.82 -18.42 -7.39
CA VAL A 176 -11.98 -18.94 -6.03
C VAL A 176 -13.43 -18.70 -5.57
N ASP A 177 -13.88 -19.49 -4.62
CA ASP A 177 -15.14 -19.21 -3.91
C ASP A 177 -14.87 -18.14 -2.86
N VAL A 178 -15.43 -16.95 -3.06
CA VAL A 178 -15.23 -15.81 -2.16
C VAL A 178 -16.13 -15.96 -0.95
N VAL A 179 -15.53 -15.97 0.25
CA VAL A 179 -16.25 -15.99 1.53
C VAL A 179 -16.21 -14.60 2.18
N ASP A 180 -15.06 -13.93 2.16
CA ASP A 180 -14.82 -12.60 2.72
C ASP A 180 -13.63 -11.96 1.96
N THR A 181 -13.77 -10.71 1.59
CA THR A 181 -12.73 -9.94 0.88
C THR A 181 -11.85 -9.10 1.82
N THR A 182 -12.16 -9.07 3.12
CA THR A 182 -11.39 -8.30 4.10
C THR A 182 -9.94 -8.79 4.17
N GLY A 183 -8.99 -7.87 3.93
CA GLY A 183 -7.56 -8.18 3.91
C GLY A 183 -7.04 -8.77 2.59
N ALA A 184 -7.88 -8.91 1.54
CA ALA A 184 -7.41 -9.37 0.24
C ALA A 184 -6.37 -8.43 -0.36
N GLY A 185 -6.56 -7.11 -0.25
CA GLY A 185 -5.58 -6.09 -0.65
C GLY A 185 -4.27 -6.21 0.12
N ASP A 186 -4.33 -6.40 1.44
CA ASP A 186 -3.15 -6.58 2.30
C ASP A 186 -2.36 -7.84 1.91
N ALA A 187 -3.06 -8.95 1.67
CA ALA A 187 -2.46 -10.21 1.24
C ALA A 187 -1.82 -10.08 -0.15
N PHE A 188 -2.49 -9.40 -1.08
CA PHE A 188 -1.94 -9.10 -2.41
C PHE A 188 -0.67 -8.26 -2.30
N PHE A 189 -0.70 -7.18 -1.51
CA PHE A 189 0.46 -6.32 -1.30
C PHE A 189 1.63 -7.08 -0.69
N ALA A 190 1.39 -7.91 0.32
CA ALA A 190 2.42 -8.75 0.93
C ALA A 190 3.06 -9.69 -0.10
N GLY A 191 2.24 -10.34 -0.96
CA GLY A 191 2.73 -11.17 -2.06
C GLY A 191 3.54 -10.40 -3.09
N ALA A 192 3.09 -9.20 -3.47
CA ALA A 192 3.81 -8.32 -4.38
C ALA A 192 5.17 -7.88 -3.80
N CYS A 193 5.23 -7.51 -2.52
CA CYS A 193 6.48 -7.19 -1.84
C CYS A 193 7.45 -8.38 -1.89
N ALA A 194 7.00 -9.58 -1.54
CA ALA A 194 7.83 -10.77 -1.54
C ALA A 194 8.35 -11.14 -2.94
N GLY A 195 7.54 -10.92 -3.99
CA GLY A 195 7.93 -11.22 -5.37
C GLY A 195 8.86 -10.18 -6.01
N LEU A 196 8.89 -8.95 -5.48
CA LEU A 196 9.68 -7.82 -6.03
C LEU A 196 10.97 -7.54 -5.23
N THR A 197 11.13 -8.13 -4.03
CA THR A 197 12.35 -8.04 -3.23
C THR A 197 13.44 -8.93 -3.78
#